data_822cea5eb2a682e8453896b8279a56ef
#
_entry.id   822cea5eb2a682e8453896b8279a56ef
#
_cell.length_a   1.000
_cell.length_b   1.000
_cell.length_c   1.000
_cell.angle_alpha   90.00
_cell.angle_beta   90.00
_cell.angle_gamma   90.00
#
_symmetry.space_group_name_H-M   'P 1'
#
loop_
_entity.id
_entity.type
_entity.pdbx_description
1 polymer ?
#
loop_
_entity_poly.entity_id
_entity_poly.type
_entity_poly.pdbx_seq_one_letter_code
_entity_poly.pdbx_strand_id
1 'polypeptide(L)'
;MSVPRRLLENAARATRLGVSRFALRRAPFVLRLRLSSPVPELPHAPFLGGSEPSLSLLEALLVLRRAAGDPDVAAVVVRSEGPPGGLARALSLRRGLAEAAQTKPVVVWAESLSAEELLAASAATRLVVAEAGSVAWMGMRYEGVFLHDLLEKVGVAPEVVRIGAFKTAGEALTRSTLSPEQRTQLEALLDDQFTALVEGVAAGRGIPAAQLRALVDAGPFTAPAAREARLVDGCRYPDELPDLVRELAPALAGEDPLPTVDARAYLALRAADAGWAPLGGDRGALAYVVARGTIVRGRGRRGVACDSYRRLLDQLAQDDDVAAVVLRIDSPGGEVVASDLLWRAVRQLGREKPVVASLGDTAASGGYYLAAAAQAIVAEAGTLTGSIGVVGGKLDLSGFYERIGIGRDGVERGARAGLFSEARGFTADERKVVREGMHAAYERFVARVAEGRGLAPERVHEAGGGRVWSGTAALAHGLVDALGGPLEAIGEALSRAKLDPERVPPLALAPRPPRFGALRDWLRFVRADG
;
A
#
# COMPACT_ATOMS: atom_id res chain seq x y z
N MET A 1 -22.39 18.11 9.54
CA MET A 1 -21.74 18.70 10.78
C MET A 1 -22.56 19.85 11.32
N SER A 2 -22.75 19.96 12.65
CA SER A 2 -23.47 21.08 13.28
C SER A 2 -22.67 22.39 13.21
N VAL A 3 -23.36 23.55 13.10
CA VAL A 3 -22.74 24.88 13.09
C VAL A 3 -21.73 25.10 14.24
N PRO A 4 -21.99 24.66 15.50
CA PRO A 4 -21.03 24.81 16.59
C PRO A 4 -19.70 24.08 16.36
N ARG A 5 -19.73 22.90 15.71
CA ARG A 5 -18.52 22.14 15.42
C ARG A 5 -17.69 22.83 14.32
N ARG A 6 -18.34 23.41 13.31
CA ARG A 6 -17.68 24.21 12.25
C ARG A 6 -17.04 25.48 12.80
N LEU A 7 -17.69 26.14 13.77
CA LEU A 7 -17.11 27.30 14.47
C LEU A 7 -15.85 26.93 15.26
N LEU A 8 -15.87 25.81 15.99
CA LEU A 8 -14.69 25.31 16.72
C LEU A 8 -13.55 24.92 15.77
N GLU A 9 -13.86 24.29 14.65
CA GLU A 9 -12.85 23.96 13.63
C GLU A 9 -12.26 25.22 13.00
N ASN A 10 -13.07 26.23 12.69
CA ASN A 10 -12.61 27.52 12.18
C ASN A 10 -11.76 28.29 13.21
N ALA A 11 -12.13 28.27 14.48
CA ALA A 11 -11.32 28.86 15.55
C ALA A 11 -9.97 28.18 15.69
N ALA A 12 -9.93 26.83 15.67
CA ALA A 12 -8.70 26.07 15.67
C ALA A 12 -7.82 26.34 14.43
N ARG A 13 -8.44 26.57 13.27
CA ARG A 13 -7.75 26.98 12.04
C ARG A 13 -7.18 28.39 12.15
N ALA A 14 -7.93 29.35 12.70
CA ALA A 14 -7.45 30.72 12.91
C ALA A 14 -6.22 30.77 13.81
N THR A 15 -6.23 29.99 14.89
CA THR A 15 -5.09 29.88 15.81
C THR A 15 -3.87 29.27 15.09
N ARG A 16 -4.08 28.21 14.27
CA ARG A 16 -3.02 27.59 13.48
C ARG A 16 -2.47 28.54 12.41
N LEU A 17 -3.32 29.31 11.72
CA LEU A 17 -2.91 30.35 10.77
C LEU A 17 -2.04 31.42 11.42
N GLY A 18 -2.38 31.87 12.63
CA GLY A 18 -1.55 32.81 13.39
C GLY A 18 -0.17 32.25 13.69
N VAL A 19 -0.11 31.00 14.16
CA VAL A 19 1.15 30.27 14.42
C VAL A 19 1.93 30.02 13.12
N SER A 20 1.25 29.65 12.02
CA SER A 20 1.89 29.38 10.73
C SER A 20 2.53 30.64 10.16
N ARG A 21 1.82 31.77 10.15
CA ARG A 21 2.36 33.07 9.69
C ARG A 21 3.54 33.53 10.52
N PHE A 22 3.58 33.19 11.80
CA PHE A 22 4.72 33.51 12.67
C PHE A 22 5.91 32.58 12.40
N ALA A 23 5.67 31.26 12.28
CA ALA A 23 6.69 30.25 12.02
C ALA A 23 7.31 30.34 10.61
N LEU A 24 6.52 30.74 9.60
CA LEU A 24 6.94 30.91 8.21
C LEU A 24 7.41 32.35 7.85
N ARG A 25 7.66 33.19 8.86
CA ARG A 25 8.15 34.59 8.64
C ARG A 25 9.50 34.68 7.95
N ARG A 26 10.26 33.58 7.86
CA ARG A 26 11.56 33.49 7.15
C ARG A 26 11.36 32.71 5.83
N ALA A 27 10.55 33.22 4.93
CA ALA A 27 10.52 32.76 3.56
C ALA A 27 11.61 33.51 2.74
N PRO A 28 12.28 32.84 1.78
CA PRO A 28 12.14 31.44 1.37
C PRO A 28 12.85 30.46 2.33
N PHE A 29 12.37 29.20 2.33
CA PHE A 29 12.94 28.17 3.21
C PHE A 29 13.16 26.82 2.48
N VAL A 30 13.96 25.97 3.09
CA VAL A 30 14.18 24.58 2.67
C VAL A 30 13.16 23.68 3.38
N LEU A 31 12.40 22.92 2.59
CA LEU A 31 11.51 21.90 3.12
C LEU A 31 12.28 20.60 3.33
N ARG A 32 12.33 20.11 4.56
CA ARG A 32 12.98 18.84 4.91
C ARG A 32 11.95 17.73 5.02
N LEU A 33 12.12 16.69 4.21
CA LEU A 33 11.32 15.49 4.19
C LEU A 33 12.17 14.27 4.60
N ARG A 34 11.69 13.50 5.57
CA ARG A 34 12.32 12.26 6.02
C ARG A 34 11.42 11.08 5.64
N LEU A 35 11.95 10.14 4.87
CA LEU A 35 11.28 8.92 4.46
C LEU A 35 11.83 7.76 5.28
N SER A 36 10.99 7.19 6.14
CA SER A 36 11.32 5.99 6.94
C SER A 36 11.35 4.73 6.07
N SER A 37 11.95 3.68 6.59
CA SER A 37 11.96 2.36 5.97
C SER A 37 11.23 1.33 6.85
N PRO A 38 10.15 0.70 6.35
CA PRO A 38 9.40 1.09 5.15
C PRO A 38 8.58 2.37 5.35
N VAL A 39 8.21 3.04 4.25
CA VAL A 39 7.27 4.16 4.28
C VAL A 39 5.86 3.63 4.57
N PRO A 40 5.21 4.02 5.67
CA PRO A 40 3.94 3.43 6.09
C PRO A 40 2.76 3.95 5.26
N GLU A 41 1.71 3.13 5.12
CA GLU A 41 0.43 3.57 4.53
C GLU A 41 -0.37 4.50 5.46
N LEU A 42 -0.16 4.39 6.75
CA LEU A 42 -0.79 5.22 7.78
C LEU A 42 0.27 5.86 8.68
N PRO A 43 0.06 7.10 9.13
CA PRO A 43 0.98 7.74 10.06
C PRO A 43 1.11 6.91 11.35
N HIS A 44 2.34 6.64 11.78
CA HIS A 44 2.58 6.04 13.08
C HIS A 44 2.47 7.12 14.17
N ALA A 45 1.58 6.91 15.13
CA ALA A 45 1.61 7.69 16.38
C ALA A 45 2.79 7.19 17.23
N PRO A 46 3.64 8.07 17.77
CA PRO A 46 4.70 7.63 18.67
C PRO A 46 4.09 6.95 19.89
N PHE A 47 4.55 5.75 20.20
CA PHE A 47 4.32 5.14 21.51
C PHE A 47 5.23 5.87 22.51
N LEU A 48 4.79 6.06 23.76
CA LEU A 48 5.53 6.76 24.82
C LEU A 48 7.03 6.44 24.78
N GLY A 49 7.87 7.43 24.42
CA GLY A 49 9.33 7.29 24.37
C GLY A 49 9.93 6.74 23.06
N GLY A 50 9.14 6.55 22.00
CA GLY A 50 9.60 6.01 20.72
C GLY A 50 10.06 7.08 19.72
N SER A 51 10.67 6.61 18.62
CA SER A 51 11.16 7.39 17.47
C SER A 51 10.17 8.45 16.97
N GLU A 52 10.69 9.51 16.38
CA GLU A 52 9.89 10.56 15.73
C GLU A 52 8.84 9.95 14.78
N PRO A 53 7.60 10.50 14.79
CA PRO A 53 6.55 9.98 13.95
C PRO A 53 6.91 10.13 12.47
N SER A 54 6.89 9.03 11.71
CA SER A 54 7.12 9.04 10.26
C SER A 54 5.90 9.53 9.48
N LEU A 55 6.14 10.15 8.32
CA LEU A 55 5.09 10.45 7.35
C LEU A 55 4.57 9.17 6.71
N SER A 56 3.27 9.11 6.46
CA SER A 56 2.71 8.10 5.57
C SER A 56 3.03 8.42 4.10
N LEU A 57 2.90 7.42 3.22
CA LEU A 57 3.06 7.62 1.78
C LEU A 57 2.19 8.77 1.27
N LEU A 58 0.91 8.78 1.63
CA LEU A 58 0.00 9.85 1.21
C LEU A 58 0.45 11.22 1.72
N GLU A 59 0.87 11.33 2.99
CA GLU A 59 1.37 12.59 3.53
C GLU A 59 2.63 13.08 2.81
N ALA A 60 3.57 12.17 2.51
CA ALA A 60 4.78 12.50 1.76
C ALA A 60 4.44 13.02 0.34
N LEU A 61 3.54 12.36 -0.36
CA LEU A 61 3.08 12.77 -1.69
C LEU A 61 2.35 14.11 -1.67
N LEU A 62 1.51 14.37 -0.66
CA LEU A 62 0.82 15.65 -0.50
C LEU A 62 1.79 16.79 -0.16
N VAL A 63 2.82 16.52 0.64
CA VAL A 63 3.90 17.48 0.92
C VAL A 63 4.61 17.87 -0.37
N LEU A 64 5.04 16.89 -1.17
CA LEU A 64 5.75 17.12 -2.43
C LEU A 64 4.90 17.92 -3.43
N ARG A 65 3.64 17.51 -3.65
CA ARG A 65 2.71 18.22 -4.54
C ARG A 65 2.48 19.67 -4.10
N ARG A 66 2.26 19.89 -2.79
CA ARG A 66 2.06 21.24 -2.26
C ARG A 66 3.32 22.09 -2.37
N ALA A 67 4.49 21.52 -2.07
CA ALA A 67 5.77 22.20 -2.19
C ALA A 67 6.06 22.67 -3.61
N ALA A 68 5.65 21.90 -4.62
CA ALA A 68 5.81 22.26 -6.03
C ALA A 68 5.16 23.62 -6.37
N GLY A 69 3.97 23.91 -5.83
CA GLY A 69 3.24 25.16 -6.05
C GLY A 69 3.48 26.25 -5.01
N ASP A 70 4.23 26.00 -3.93
CA ASP A 70 4.41 26.96 -2.84
C ASP A 70 5.60 27.91 -3.12
N PRO A 71 5.37 29.25 -3.30
CA PRO A 71 6.44 30.20 -3.56
C PRO A 71 7.42 30.34 -2.39
N ASP A 72 7.00 30.03 -1.15
CA ASP A 72 7.85 30.12 0.03
C ASP A 72 8.86 28.97 0.13
N VAL A 73 8.63 27.86 -0.58
CA VAL A 73 9.56 26.71 -0.64
C VAL A 73 10.62 26.99 -1.71
N ALA A 74 11.87 27.20 -1.29
CA ALA A 74 12.99 27.43 -2.19
C ALA A 74 13.63 26.12 -2.69
N ALA A 75 13.67 25.09 -1.86
CA ALA A 75 14.17 23.75 -2.20
C ALA A 75 13.53 22.68 -1.32
N VAL A 76 13.58 21.44 -1.77
CA VAL A 76 13.15 20.26 -1.00
C VAL A 76 14.37 19.36 -0.78
N VAL A 77 14.65 19.02 0.49
CA VAL A 77 15.68 18.05 0.86
C VAL A 77 14.99 16.81 1.43
N VAL A 78 15.23 15.68 0.79
CA VAL A 78 14.66 14.38 1.18
C VAL A 78 15.79 13.51 1.74
N ARG A 79 15.64 13.04 2.97
CA ARG A 79 16.48 12.00 3.56
C ARG A 79 15.78 10.65 3.44
N SER A 80 16.37 9.72 2.68
CA SER A 80 15.95 8.32 2.65
C SER A 80 16.63 7.53 3.75
N GLU A 81 15.88 6.72 4.47
CA GLU A 81 16.37 5.88 5.58
C GLU A 81 16.30 4.39 5.24
N GLY A 82 16.15 4.07 3.97
CA GLY A 82 16.09 2.71 3.44
C GLY A 82 14.91 2.48 2.49
N PRO A 83 14.73 1.23 2.04
CA PRO A 83 13.73 0.88 1.05
C PRO A 83 12.32 1.35 1.43
N PRO A 84 11.55 1.91 0.48
CA PRO A 84 10.20 2.39 0.74
C PRO A 84 9.21 1.28 1.13
N GLY A 85 9.57 0.02 0.92
CA GLY A 85 8.82 -1.15 1.36
C GLY A 85 8.02 -1.84 0.27
N GLY A 86 8.28 -1.51 -0.99
CA GLY A 86 7.74 -2.18 -2.16
C GLY A 86 7.79 -1.32 -3.41
N LEU A 87 7.68 -1.99 -4.57
CA LEU A 87 7.84 -1.35 -5.88
C LEU A 87 6.74 -0.33 -6.17
N ALA A 88 5.49 -0.59 -5.76
CA ALA A 88 4.39 0.36 -5.95
C ALA A 88 4.61 1.66 -5.15
N ARG A 89 5.11 1.56 -3.91
CA ARG A 89 5.48 2.73 -3.12
C ARG A 89 6.63 3.51 -3.75
N ALA A 90 7.66 2.81 -4.24
CA ALA A 90 8.79 3.43 -4.92
C ALA A 90 8.36 4.20 -6.18
N LEU A 91 7.48 3.64 -7.01
CA LEU A 91 6.92 4.28 -8.20
C LEU A 91 6.07 5.52 -7.84
N SER A 92 5.24 5.43 -6.81
CA SER A 92 4.46 6.57 -6.31
C SER A 92 5.37 7.71 -5.83
N LEU A 93 6.40 7.40 -5.04
CA LEU A 93 7.38 8.39 -4.55
C LEU A 93 8.16 9.01 -5.70
N ARG A 94 8.61 8.19 -6.66
CA ARG A 94 9.29 8.69 -7.86
C ARG A 94 8.47 9.74 -8.60
N ARG A 95 7.16 9.47 -8.80
CA ARG A 95 6.25 10.45 -9.43
C ARG A 95 6.12 11.72 -8.63
N GLY A 96 5.92 11.63 -7.31
CA GLY A 96 5.83 12.80 -6.44
C GLY A 96 7.11 13.64 -6.43
N LEU A 97 8.28 12.99 -6.43
CA LEU A 97 9.58 13.67 -6.53
C LEU A 97 9.77 14.31 -7.91
N ALA A 98 9.37 13.61 -9.00
CA ALA A 98 9.42 14.16 -10.36
C ALA A 98 8.53 15.40 -10.50
N GLU A 99 7.30 15.38 -9.97
CA GLU A 99 6.36 16.52 -9.97
C GLU A 99 7.00 17.71 -9.23
N ALA A 100 7.55 17.50 -8.03
CA ALA A 100 8.20 18.55 -7.27
C ALA A 100 9.46 19.11 -7.98
N ALA A 101 10.24 18.24 -8.61
CA ALA A 101 11.49 18.61 -9.30
C ALA A 101 11.27 19.46 -10.56
N GLN A 102 10.04 19.52 -11.11
CA GLN A 102 9.71 20.41 -12.25
C GLN A 102 9.77 21.88 -11.88
N THR A 103 9.51 22.23 -10.63
CA THR A 103 9.39 23.63 -10.18
C THR A 103 10.35 24.01 -9.06
N LYS A 104 10.88 23.04 -8.34
CA LYS A 104 11.76 23.25 -7.19
C LYS A 104 13.01 22.35 -7.30
N PRO A 105 14.19 22.82 -6.87
CA PRO A 105 15.31 21.94 -6.61
C PRO A 105 14.94 20.88 -5.57
N VAL A 106 15.07 19.61 -5.95
CA VAL A 106 14.85 18.45 -5.06
C VAL A 106 16.18 17.72 -4.89
N VAL A 107 16.69 17.70 -3.67
CA VAL A 107 17.90 16.97 -3.30
C VAL A 107 17.49 15.74 -2.50
N VAL A 108 17.86 14.55 -2.96
CA VAL A 108 17.70 13.31 -2.20
C VAL A 108 19.06 12.87 -1.68
N TRP A 109 19.14 12.63 -0.38
CA TRP A 109 20.30 12.08 0.30
C TRP A 109 19.98 10.76 0.97
N ALA A 110 20.87 9.78 0.83
CA ALA A 110 20.83 8.48 1.50
C ALA A 110 22.23 8.05 1.93
N GLU A 111 22.32 7.17 2.94
CA GLU A 111 23.60 6.54 3.32
C GLU A 111 24.04 5.55 2.23
N SER A 112 23.13 4.73 1.77
CA SER A 112 23.26 3.79 0.64
C SER A 112 21.91 3.66 -0.06
N LEU A 113 21.87 3.07 -1.24
CA LEU A 113 20.65 2.90 -2.01
C LEU A 113 20.43 1.44 -2.37
N SER A 114 19.24 0.94 -2.09
CA SER A 114 18.67 -0.26 -2.72
C SER A 114 18.13 0.06 -4.12
N ALA A 115 17.73 -0.96 -4.88
CA ALA A 115 17.08 -0.78 -6.18
C ALA A 115 15.80 0.08 -6.09
N GLU A 116 14.96 -0.16 -5.09
CA GLU A 116 13.72 0.57 -4.87
C GLU A 116 13.95 2.03 -4.45
N GLU A 117 14.98 2.29 -3.62
CA GLU A 117 15.38 3.66 -3.28
C GLU A 117 15.94 4.40 -4.47
N LEU A 118 16.81 3.75 -5.25
CA LEU A 118 17.35 4.32 -6.49
C LEU A 118 16.20 4.68 -7.45
N LEU A 119 15.21 3.79 -7.62
CA LEU A 119 14.03 4.08 -8.42
C LEU A 119 13.28 5.31 -7.90
N ALA A 120 12.93 5.33 -6.61
CA ALA A 120 12.19 6.44 -6.02
C ALA A 120 12.94 7.77 -6.18
N ALA A 121 14.24 7.76 -5.89
CA ALA A 121 15.09 8.96 -5.90
C ALA A 121 15.59 9.36 -7.31
N SER A 122 15.46 8.49 -8.32
CA SER A 122 16.00 8.71 -9.67
C SER A 122 15.49 9.99 -10.34
N ALA A 123 14.32 10.49 -9.94
CA ALA A 123 13.70 11.69 -10.47
C ALA A 123 14.08 12.98 -9.74
N ALA A 124 14.95 12.93 -8.73
CA ALA A 124 15.42 14.12 -8.02
C ALA A 124 16.32 15.00 -8.88
N THR A 125 16.37 16.30 -8.60
CA THR A 125 17.30 17.23 -9.23
C THR A 125 18.75 16.84 -8.93
N ARG A 126 19.00 16.39 -7.71
CA ARG A 126 20.29 15.81 -7.28
C ARG A 126 20.02 14.61 -6.37
N LEU A 127 20.66 13.50 -6.71
CA LEU A 127 20.71 12.29 -5.90
C LEU A 127 22.15 12.11 -5.38
N VAL A 128 22.35 12.20 -4.10
CA VAL A 128 23.66 12.10 -3.47
C VAL A 128 23.66 11.04 -2.37
N VAL A 129 24.77 10.35 -2.21
CA VAL A 129 24.97 9.31 -1.18
C VAL A 129 26.19 9.62 -0.31
N ALA A 130 26.28 9.01 0.87
CA ALA A 130 27.47 9.10 1.70
C ALA A 130 28.70 8.51 0.97
N GLU A 131 29.89 9.02 1.19
CA GLU A 131 31.12 8.55 0.51
C GLU A 131 31.41 7.07 0.73
N ALA A 132 31.18 6.59 1.95
CA ALA A 132 31.33 5.17 2.30
C ALA A 132 30.10 4.32 1.92
N GLY A 133 29.08 4.92 1.29
CA GLY A 133 27.87 4.27 0.89
C GLY A 133 28.02 3.41 -0.36
N SER A 134 26.91 2.84 -0.80
CA SER A 134 26.83 1.97 -1.97
C SER A 134 25.50 2.08 -2.68
N VAL A 135 25.47 1.62 -3.94
CA VAL A 135 24.23 1.33 -4.69
C VAL A 135 24.13 -0.18 -4.85
N ALA A 136 23.23 -0.79 -4.09
CA ALA A 136 23.06 -2.23 -4.02
C ALA A 136 21.91 -2.69 -4.93
N TRP A 137 22.14 -2.69 -6.25
CA TRP A 137 21.22 -3.25 -7.23
C TRP A 137 21.94 -4.23 -8.13
N MET A 138 21.60 -5.53 -7.99
CA MET A 138 22.24 -6.67 -8.67
C MET A 138 21.21 -7.55 -9.39
N GLY A 139 20.04 -6.99 -9.73
CA GLY A 139 18.91 -7.71 -10.29
C GLY A 139 17.81 -7.99 -9.30
N MET A 140 16.90 -8.89 -9.68
CA MET A 140 15.78 -9.36 -8.84
C MET A 140 15.78 -10.88 -8.78
N ARG A 141 15.48 -11.43 -7.61
CA ARG A 141 15.39 -12.87 -7.39
C ARG A 141 14.18 -13.20 -6.56
N TYR A 142 13.45 -14.22 -6.98
CA TYR A 142 12.49 -14.91 -6.12
C TYR A 142 13.07 -16.24 -5.67
N GLU A 143 12.95 -16.53 -4.39
CA GLU A 143 13.32 -17.82 -3.77
C GLU A 143 12.18 -18.28 -2.88
N GLY A 144 11.64 -19.46 -3.17
CA GLY A 144 10.58 -20.09 -2.38
C GLY A 144 11.13 -21.08 -1.38
N VAL A 145 10.55 -21.10 -0.17
CA VAL A 145 10.83 -22.14 0.84
C VAL A 145 9.74 -23.19 0.74
N PHE A 146 10.14 -24.46 0.63
CA PHE A 146 9.26 -25.61 0.55
C PHE A 146 9.42 -26.47 1.79
N LEU A 147 8.34 -26.81 2.44
CA LEU A 147 8.32 -27.51 3.73
C LEU A 147 7.83 -28.95 3.62
N HIS A 148 7.48 -29.44 2.42
CA HIS A 148 6.91 -30.76 2.20
C HIS A 148 7.76 -31.87 2.85
N ASP A 149 9.04 -31.94 2.54
CA ASP A 149 9.93 -32.97 3.02
C ASP A 149 10.15 -32.91 4.55
N LEU A 150 10.14 -31.68 5.11
CA LEU A 150 10.19 -31.50 6.57
C LEU A 150 8.91 -32.01 7.23
N LEU A 151 7.74 -31.64 6.68
CA LEU A 151 6.43 -32.07 7.22
C LEU A 151 6.28 -33.58 7.15
N GLU A 152 6.69 -34.22 6.06
CA GLU A 152 6.70 -35.65 5.92
C GLU A 152 7.61 -36.31 6.99
N LYS A 153 8.84 -35.78 7.21
CA LYS A 153 9.76 -36.28 8.24
C LYS A 153 9.18 -36.19 9.64
N VAL A 154 8.37 -35.22 9.96
CA VAL A 154 7.73 -35.07 11.28
C VAL A 154 6.36 -35.77 11.37
N GLY A 155 5.88 -36.37 10.28
CA GLY A 155 4.60 -37.10 10.26
C GLY A 155 3.37 -36.19 10.09
N VAL A 156 3.55 -35.03 9.47
CA VAL A 156 2.46 -34.09 9.15
C VAL A 156 2.16 -34.16 7.66
N ALA A 157 0.88 -34.41 7.29
CA ALA A 157 0.44 -34.47 5.90
C ALA A 157 -0.49 -33.27 5.58
N PRO A 158 -0.09 -32.30 4.74
CA PRO A 158 -0.95 -31.22 4.31
C PRO A 158 -2.02 -31.69 3.34
N GLU A 159 -3.27 -31.51 3.71
CA GLU A 159 -4.46 -31.80 2.91
C GLU A 159 -4.95 -30.52 2.23
N VAL A 160 -4.29 -30.12 1.13
CA VAL A 160 -4.60 -28.88 0.40
C VAL A 160 -5.57 -29.16 -0.75
N VAL A 161 -6.62 -28.37 -0.84
CA VAL A 161 -7.54 -28.30 -1.97
C VAL A 161 -7.43 -26.91 -2.58
N ARG A 162 -7.34 -26.81 -3.91
CA ARG A 162 -7.28 -25.54 -4.64
C ARG A 162 -8.22 -25.54 -5.83
N ILE A 163 -8.75 -24.38 -6.17
CA ILE A 163 -9.48 -24.09 -7.39
C ILE A 163 -8.70 -23.02 -8.16
N GLY A 164 -8.26 -23.41 -9.36
CA GLY A 164 -7.36 -22.63 -10.22
C GLY A 164 -5.95 -23.20 -10.26
N ALA A 165 -5.42 -23.38 -11.48
CA ALA A 165 -4.11 -23.98 -11.72
C ALA A 165 -2.97 -23.13 -11.13
N PHE A 166 -3.13 -21.80 -11.17
CA PHE A 166 -2.17 -20.82 -10.67
C PHE A 166 -2.37 -20.45 -9.20
N LYS A 167 -3.35 -21.05 -8.49
CA LYS A 167 -3.51 -20.82 -7.04
C LYS A 167 -2.49 -21.65 -6.24
N THR A 168 -1.24 -21.24 -6.32
CA THR A 168 -0.06 -21.99 -5.85
C THR A 168 0.30 -21.73 -4.38
N ALA A 169 -0.47 -20.92 -3.64
CA ALA A 169 -0.15 -20.55 -2.26
C ALA A 169 0.04 -21.72 -1.29
N GLY A 170 -0.61 -22.89 -1.54
CA GLY A 170 -0.43 -24.10 -0.74
C GLY A 170 0.77 -24.98 -1.16
N GLU A 171 1.44 -24.68 -2.25
CA GLU A 171 2.52 -25.54 -2.78
C GLU A 171 3.76 -25.55 -1.89
N ALA A 172 4.01 -24.50 -1.13
CA ALA A 172 5.06 -24.47 -0.13
C ALA A 172 4.96 -25.62 0.91
N LEU A 173 3.74 -26.12 1.16
CA LEU A 173 3.50 -27.22 2.09
C LEU A 173 3.45 -28.58 1.39
N THR A 174 3.14 -28.65 0.09
CA THR A 174 2.82 -29.88 -0.64
C THR A 174 3.84 -30.28 -1.70
N ARG A 175 4.86 -29.46 -1.93
CA ARG A 175 5.92 -29.69 -2.92
C ARG A 175 7.29 -29.36 -2.34
N SER A 176 8.32 -29.92 -2.98
CA SER A 176 9.74 -29.64 -2.65
C SER A 176 10.37 -28.62 -3.62
N THR A 177 9.67 -28.25 -4.72
CA THR A 177 10.13 -27.32 -5.75
C THR A 177 8.95 -26.57 -6.37
N LEU A 178 9.25 -25.49 -7.12
CA LEU A 178 8.26 -24.76 -7.90
C LEU A 178 7.53 -25.66 -8.91
N SER A 179 6.21 -25.54 -8.99
CA SER A 179 5.46 -26.13 -10.11
C SER A 179 5.71 -25.34 -11.41
N PRO A 180 5.42 -25.93 -12.58
CA PRO A 180 5.46 -25.20 -13.87
C PRO A 180 4.59 -23.93 -13.84
N GLU A 181 3.39 -24.01 -13.29
CA GLU A 181 2.45 -22.87 -13.17
C GLU A 181 3.02 -21.77 -12.26
N GLN A 182 3.57 -22.16 -11.12
CA GLN A 182 4.18 -21.19 -10.19
C GLN A 182 5.41 -20.53 -10.82
N ARG A 183 6.27 -21.31 -11.52
CA ARG A 183 7.43 -20.80 -12.23
C ARG A 183 7.02 -19.79 -13.30
N THR A 184 6.09 -20.17 -14.20
CA THR A 184 5.60 -19.29 -15.27
C THR A 184 5.05 -17.97 -14.73
N GLN A 185 4.26 -18.04 -13.64
CA GLN A 185 3.70 -16.85 -13.00
C GLN A 185 4.78 -15.94 -12.40
N LEU A 186 5.78 -16.52 -11.72
CA LEU A 186 6.85 -15.77 -11.07
C LEU A 186 7.81 -15.16 -12.07
N GLU A 187 8.15 -15.87 -13.15
CA GLU A 187 8.97 -15.34 -14.23
C GLU A 187 8.30 -14.11 -14.86
N ALA A 188 7.02 -14.20 -15.22
CA ALA A 188 6.27 -13.08 -15.77
C ALA A 188 6.21 -11.87 -14.81
N LEU A 189 6.01 -12.10 -13.51
CA LEU A 189 6.01 -11.04 -12.50
C LEU A 189 7.39 -10.38 -12.35
N LEU A 190 8.47 -11.19 -12.34
CA LEU A 190 9.84 -10.67 -12.25
C LEU A 190 10.18 -9.84 -13.49
N ASP A 191 9.80 -10.29 -14.68
CA ASP A 191 10.04 -9.57 -15.94
C ASP A 191 9.34 -8.20 -15.93
N ASP A 192 8.07 -8.15 -15.55
CA ASP A 192 7.31 -6.90 -15.46
C ASP A 192 7.90 -5.95 -14.40
N GLN A 193 8.21 -6.45 -13.22
CA GLN A 193 8.76 -5.65 -12.13
C GLN A 193 10.18 -5.16 -12.44
N PHE A 194 11.02 -6.01 -12.99
CA PHE A 194 12.37 -5.65 -13.40
C PHE A 194 12.34 -4.61 -14.51
N THR A 195 11.42 -4.75 -15.47
CA THR A 195 11.22 -3.76 -16.53
C THR A 195 10.80 -2.41 -15.96
N ALA A 196 9.82 -2.39 -15.03
CA ALA A 196 9.39 -1.15 -14.39
C ALA A 196 10.51 -0.45 -13.60
N LEU A 197 11.37 -1.24 -12.92
CA LEU A 197 12.58 -0.72 -12.25
C LEU A 197 13.56 -0.11 -13.23
N VAL A 198 13.93 -0.86 -14.27
CA VAL A 198 14.90 -0.41 -15.27
C VAL A 198 14.41 0.83 -15.99
N GLU A 199 13.18 0.82 -16.51
CA GLU A 199 12.62 1.97 -17.23
C GLU A 199 12.48 3.20 -16.34
N GLY A 200 12.05 3.01 -15.09
CA GLY A 200 11.92 4.10 -14.13
C GLY A 200 13.25 4.77 -13.81
N VAL A 201 14.30 4.00 -13.50
CA VAL A 201 15.63 4.54 -13.23
C VAL A 201 16.27 5.11 -14.51
N ALA A 202 16.15 4.41 -15.64
CA ALA A 202 16.65 4.88 -16.94
C ALA A 202 16.11 6.27 -17.30
N ALA A 203 14.79 6.44 -17.21
CA ALA A 203 14.14 7.72 -17.46
C ALA A 203 14.56 8.82 -16.47
N GLY A 204 14.71 8.47 -15.18
CA GLY A 204 15.09 9.44 -14.15
C GLY A 204 16.55 9.86 -14.21
N ARG A 205 17.45 8.97 -14.60
CA ARG A 205 18.91 9.23 -14.68
C ARG A 205 19.41 9.59 -16.08
N GLY A 206 18.54 9.56 -17.10
CA GLY A 206 18.95 9.80 -18.48
C GLY A 206 19.93 8.76 -19.00
N ILE A 207 19.82 7.51 -18.54
CA ILE A 207 20.66 6.37 -18.95
C ILE A 207 19.84 5.48 -19.88
N PRO A 208 20.34 5.08 -21.07
CA PRO A 208 19.62 4.12 -21.90
C PRO A 208 19.32 2.82 -21.15
N ALA A 209 18.11 2.27 -21.30
CA ALA A 209 17.68 1.07 -20.57
C ALA A 209 18.62 -0.14 -20.77
N ALA A 210 19.15 -0.32 -21.98
CA ALA A 210 20.13 -1.38 -22.27
C ALA A 210 21.44 -1.20 -21.49
N GLN A 211 21.94 0.05 -21.39
CA GLN A 211 23.12 0.35 -20.59
C GLN A 211 22.85 0.14 -19.10
N LEU A 212 21.65 0.53 -18.63
CA LEU A 212 21.28 0.34 -17.24
C LEU A 212 21.20 -1.16 -16.87
N ARG A 213 20.69 -2.02 -17.75
CA ARG A 213 20.72 -3.48 -17.54
C ARG A 213 22.15 -4.00 -17.37
N ALA A 214 23.09 -3.55 -18.21
CA ALA A 214 24.50 -3.91 -18.07
C ALA A 214 25.10 -3.40 -16.74
N LEU A 215 24.69 -2.22 -16.26
CA LEU A 215 25.10 -1.73 -14.92
C LEU A 215 24.53 -2.60 -13.80
N VAL A 216 23.28 -3.06 -13.89
CA VAL A 216 22.71 -3.98 -12.90
C VAL A 216 23.52 -5.27 -12.82
N ASP A 217 23.94 -5.82 -13.97
CA ASP A 217 24.76 -7.04 -14.01
C ASP A 217 26.18 -6.82 -13.46
N ALA A 218 26.68 -5.57 -13.50
CA ALA A 218 28.00 -5.18 -12.97
C ALA A 218 27.96 -4.79 -11.47
N GLY A 219 26.77 -4.63 -10.86
CA GLY A 219 26.59 -4.24 -9.46
C GLY A 219 27.09 -5.28 -8.45
N PRO A 220 27.18 -4.93 -7.15
CA PRO A 220 26.90 -3.62 -6.57
C PRO A 220 28.00 -2.59 -6.81
N PHE A 221 27.70 -1.30 -6.63
CA PHE A 221 28.63 -0.21 -6.80
C PHE A 221 28.97 0.46 -5.47
N THR A 222 30.24 0.81 -5.24
CA THR A 222 30.61 1.79 -4.23
C THR A 222 30.10 3.19 -4.62
N ALA A 223 29.95 4.12 -3.70
CA ALA A 223 29.46 5.46 -3.99
C ALA A 223 30.27 6.19 -5.08
N PRO A 224 31.64 6.17 -5.10
CA PRO A 224 32.41 6.73 -6.21
C PRO A 224 32.12 6.06 -7.56
N ALA A 225 32.06 4.73 -7.61
CA ALA A 225 31.76 3.99 -8.83
C ALA A 225 30.33 4.25 -9.35
N ALA A 226 29.35 4.37 -8.44
CA ALA A 226 27.98 4.74 -8.77
C ALA A 226 27.88 6.15 -9.38
N ARG A 227 28.70 7.09 -8.91
CA ARG A 227 28.82 8.44 -9.50
C ARG A 227 29.42 8.38 -10.90
N GLU A 228 30.49 7.62 -11.10
CA GLU A 228 31.09 7.43 -12.43
C GLU A 228 30.11 6.79 -13.42
N ALA A 229 29.31 5.82 -12.95
CA ALA A 229 28.23 5.19 -13.70
C ALA A 229 26.99 6.10 -13.87
N ARG A 230 26.98 7.31 -13.30
CA ARG A 230 25.85 8.26 -13.31
C ARG A 230 24.56 7.75 -12.64
N LEU A 231 24.67 6.73 -11.81
CA LEU A 231 23.57 6.26 -10.98
C LEU A 231 23.21 7.26 -9.89
N VAL A 232 24.23 7.99 -9.39
CA VAL A 232 24.08 9.12 -8.45
C VAL A 232 24.83 10.35 -8.98
N ASP A 233 24.50 11.54 -8.45
CA ASP A 233 25.13 12.81 -8.89
C ASP A 233 26.37 13.16 -8.09
N GLY A 234 26.55 12.57 -6.91
CA GLY A 234 27.71 12.85 -6.07
C GLY A 234 27.74 12.05 -4.79
N CYS A 235 28.89 12.19 -4.10
CA CYS A 235 29.07 11.70 -2.74
C CYS A 235 29.15 12.92 -1.83
N ARG A 236 28.35 12.97 -0.75
CA ARG A 236 28.27 14.09 0.18
C ARG A 236 27.95 13.61 1.59
N TYR A 237 28.56 14.23 2.57
CA TYR A 237 28.15 14.10 3.96
C TYR A 237 26.93 14.99 4.27
N PRO A 238 26.16 14.71 5.33
CA PRO A 238 24.98 15.50 5.69
C PRO A 238 25.26 16.99 5.94
N ASP A 239 26.42 17.31 6.46
CA ASP A 239 26.87 18.68 6.74
C ASP A 239 27.25 19.48 5.48
N GLU A 240 27.50 18.83 4.36
CA GLU A 240 27.77 19.45 3.06
C GLU A 240 26.46 19.74 2.25
N LEU A 241 25.32 19.21 2.69
CA LEU A 241 24.04 19.43 2.00
C LEU A 241 23.59 20.90 1.96
N PRO A 242 23.81 21.72 3.00
CA PRO A 242 23.50 23.15 2.95
C PRO A 242 24.17 23.87 1.78
N ASP A 243 25.44 23.56 1.46
CA ASP A 243 26.16 24.18 0.36
C ASP A 243 25.58 23.77 -0.98
N LEU A 244 25.30 22.48 -1.17
CA LEU A 244 24.61 21.98 -2.37
C LEU A 244 23.23 22.64 -2.57
N VAL A 245 22.50 22.87 -1.49
CA VAL A 245 21.19 23.55 -1.56
C VAL A 245 21.34 25.02 -1.94
N ARG A 246 22.35 25.74 -1.41
CA ARG A 246 22.64 27.13 -1.80
C ARG A 246 23.02 27.26 -3.28
N GLU A 247 23.78 26.30 -3.81
CA GLU A 247 24.12 26.23 -5.24
C GLU A 247 22.87 26.09 -6.12
N LEU A 248 21.90 25.29 -5.69
CA LEU A 248 20.69 24.98 -6.46
C LEU A 248 19.55 25.99 -6.27
N ALA A 249 19.53 26.70 -5.12
CA ALA A 249 18.49 27.65 -4.77
C ALA A 249 19.12 29.03 -4.45
N PRO A 250 19.39 29.88 -5.48
CA PRO A 250 20.05 31.18 -5.29
C PRO A 250 19.36 32.13 -4.30
N ALA A 251 18.05 31.97 -4.11
CA ALA A 251 17.29 32.71 -3.11
C ALA A 251 17.77 32.49 -1.67
N LEU A 252 18.58 31.45 -1.42
CA LEU A 252 19.13 31.08 -0.12
C LEU A 252 20.67 31.32 -0.02
N ALA A 253 21.30 31.91 -1.03
CA ALA A 253 22.75 32.01 -1.12
C ALA A 253 23.41 32.77 0.05
N GLY A 254 22.71 33.71 0.68
CA GLY A 254 23.23 34.47 1.83
C GLY A 254 22.80 33.96 3.21
N GLU A 255 22.03 32.87 3.26
CA GLU A 255 21.45 32.38 4.51
C GLU A 255 22.42 31.40 5.23
N ASP A 256 22.74 31.68 6.49
CA ASP A 256 23.50 30.78 7.36
C ASP A 256 23.07 30.94 8.82
N PRO A 257 22.46 29.93 9.47
CA PRO A 257 22.04 28.64 8.88
C PRO A 257 20.87 28.80 7.92
N LEU A 258 20.71 27.83 6.99
CA LEU A 258 19.57 27.79 6.08
C LEU A 258 18.24 27.76 6.85
N PRO A 259 17.27 28.62 6.51
CA PRO A 259 15.93 28.51 7.08
C PRO A 259 15.28 27.20 6.63
N THR A 260 14.91 26.35 7.59
CA THR A 260 14.38 25.02 7.30
C THR A 260 13.03 24.81 7.97
N VAL A 261 12.12 24.10 7.27
CA VAL A 261 10.83 23.67 7.80
C VAL A 261 10.72 22.15 7.63
N ASP A 262 10.36 21.47 8.70
CA ASP A 262 10.11 20.03 8.64
C ASP A 262 8.76 19.73 7.96
N ALA A 263 8.69 18.67 7.17
CA ALA A 263 7.52 18.31 6.39
C ALA A 263 6.23 18.11 7.22
N ARG A 264 6.33 17.63 8.47
CA ARG A 264 5.18 17.51 9.38
C ARG A 264 4.67 18.88 9.84
N ALA A 265 5.60 19.76 10.24
CA ALA A 265 5.25 21.12 10.58
C ALA A 265 4.63 21.82 9.38
N TYR A 266 5.20 21.63 8.19
CA TYR A 266 4.70 22.16 6.94
C TYR A 266 3.27 21.68 6.64
N LEU A 267 2.97 20.38 6.74
CA LEU A 267 1.61 19.84 6.59
C LEU A 267 0.63 20.44 7.59
N ALA A 268 1.02 20.54 8.85
CA ALA A 268 0.18 21.11 9.91
C ALA A 268 -0.10 22.59 9.68
N LEU A 269 0.91 23.33 9.23
CA LEU A 269 0.84 24.77 8.95
C LEU A 269 -0.03 25.05 7.72
N ARG A 270 0.25 24.37 6.61
CA ARG A 270 -0.48 24.56 5.35
C ARG A 270 -1.88 23.92 5.35
N ALA A 271 -2.18 22.95 6.22
CA ALA A 271 -3.56 22.51 6.42
C ALA A 271 -4.48 23.63 6.93
N ALA A 272 -3.90 24.65 7.58
CA ALA A 272 -4.64 25.84 8.00
C ALA A 272 -5.00 26.79 6.84
N ASP A 273 -4.19 26.79 5.75
CA ASP A 273 -4.42 27.61 4.56
C ASP A 273 -5.57 27.07 3.68
N ALA A 274 -6.04 25.85 3.93
CA ALA A 274 -7.14 25.20 3.20
C ALA A 274 -8.51 25.87 3.37
N GLY A 275 -8.53 27.13 3.83
CA GLY A 275 -9.71 28.00 3.92
C GLY A 275 -10.69 27.64 5.04
N TRP A 276 -11.53 28.62 5.39
CA TRP A 276 -12.58 28.47 6.41
C TRP A 276 -13.61 27.42 5.98
N ALA A 277 -14.03 26.54 6.92
CA ALA A 277 -15.20 25.72 6.68
C ALA A 277 -16.42 26.65 6.55
N PRO A 278 -17.15 26.69 5.43
CA PRO A 278 -18.31 27.56 5.31
C PRO A 278 -19.34 27.16 6.35
N LEU A 279 -19.97 28.18 6.96
CA LEU A 279 -21.03 27.98 7.93
C LEU A 279 -22.30 27.41 7.27
N GLY A 280 -22.42 27.50 5.95
CA GLY A 280 -23.45 26.89 5.12
C GLY A 280 -22.86 26.43 3.79
N GLY A 281 -23.35 25.32 3.26
CA GLY A 281 -22.93 24.74 1.98
C GLY A 281 -22.04 23.51 2.11
N ASP A 282 -22.24 22.56 1.20
CA ASP A 282 -21.51 21.31 1.11
C ASP A 282 -20.13 21.55 0.52
N ARG A 283 -19.09 21.24 1.29
CA ARG A 283 -17.71 21.19 0.77
C ARG A 283 -17.27 19.77 0.51
N GLY A 284 -18.13 18.80 0.40
CA GLY A 284 -17.83 17.41 0.12
C GLY A 284 -16.38 16.99 0.45
N ALA A 285 -16.13 16.33 1.59
CA ALA A 285 -14.82 15.82 1.92
C ALA A 285 -14.51 14.56 1.11
N LEU A 286 -13.22 14.30 0.80
CA LEU A 286 -12.77 13.02 0.30
C LEU A 286 -12.35 12.14 1.49
N ALA A 287 -12.93 10.95 1.62
CA ALA A 287 -12.48 9.97 2.60
C ALA A 287 -11.41 9.06 1.97
N TYR A 288 -10.26 8.94 2.64
CA TYR A 288 -9.20 8.01 2.27
C TYR A 288 -9.11 6.90 3.30
N VAL A 289 -9.56 5.70 2.92
CA VAL A 289 -9.67 4.52 3.80
C VAL A 289 -8.56 3.54 3.45
N VAL A 290 -7.73 3.17 4.42
CA VAL A 290 -6.63 2.22 4.21
C VAL A 290 -7.03 0.83 4.72
N ALA A 291 -7.13 -0.15 3.81
CA ALA A 291 -7.36 -1.56 4.10
C ALA A 291 -6.04 -2.33 3.95
N ARG A 292 -5.32 -2.52 5.07
CA ARG A 292 -3.99 -3.14 5.07
C ARG A 292 -3.95 -4.45 5.84
N GLY A 293 -3.27 -5.44 5.25
CA GLY A 293 -3.02 -6.76 5.85
C GLY A 293 -4.10 -7.79 5.54
N THR A 294 -4.05 -8.94 6.22
CA THR A 294 -4.94 -10.07 5.97
C THR A 294 -6.39 -9.73 6.31
N ILE A 295 -7.33 -10.15 5.44
CA ILE A 295 -8.77 -10.01 5.67
C ILE A 295 -9.23 -11.11 6.63
N VAL A 296 -9.86 -10.69 7.74
CA VAL A 296 -10.33 -11.58 8.81
C VAL A 296 -11.76 -11.27 9.20
N ARG A 297 -12.44 -12.26 9.78
CA ARG A 297 -13.80 -12.09 10.35
C ARG A 297 -13.76 -11.27 11.64
N GLY A 298 -14.92 -10.76 12.01
CA GLY A 298 -15.15 -10.11 13.29
C GLY A 298 -14.59 -8.70 13.38
N ARG A 299 -14.43 -8.24 14.62
CA ARG A 299 -13.93 -6.92 15.00
C ARG A 299 -12.48 -7.02 15.41
N GLY A 300 -11.70 -5.99 15.13
CA GLY A 300 -10.30 -5.95 15.55
C GLY A 300 -9.51 -4.84 14.89
N ARG A 301 -8.21 -4.81 15.22
CA ARG A 301 -7.23 -3.83 14.74
C ARG A 301 -6.12 -4.48 13.92
N ARG A 302 -6.04 -5.82 13.90
CA ARG A 302 -5.06 -6.55 13.10
C ARG A 302 -5.66 -6.87 11.74
N GLY A 303 -4.98 -6.47 10.68
CA GLY A 303 -5.44 -6.68 9.32
C GLY A 303 -6.73 -5.93 9.00
N VAL A 304 -7.47 -6.43 8.02
CA VAL A 304 -8.76 -5.91 7.57
C VAL A 304 -9.87 -6.69 8.27
N ALA A 305 -10.23 -6.24 9.48
CA ALA A 305 -11.28 -6.86 10.29
C ALA A 305 -12.68 -6.50 9.72
N CYS A 306 -13.37 -7.47 9.17
CA CYS A 306 -14.60 -7.32 8.37
C CYS A 306 -15.64 -6.41 9.03
N ASP A 307 -16.02 -6.68 10.28
CA ASP A 307 -17.09 -5.93 10.94
C ASP A 307 -16.69 -4.48 11.27
N SER A 308 -15.38 -4.24 11.51
CA SER A 308 -14.86 -2.89 11.74
C SER A 308 -14.93 -2.05 10.46
N TYR A 309 -14.50 -2.62 9.33
CA TYR A 309 -14.53 -1.92 8.03
C TYR A 309 -15.94 -1.74 7.51
N ARG A 310 -16.82 -2.74 7.63
CA ARG A 310 -18.23 -2.59 7.25
C ARG A 310 -18.89 -1.42 7.94
N ARG A 311 -18.74 -1.31 9.27
CA ARG A 311 -19.25 -0.15 10.03
C ARG A 311 -18.69 1.19 9.54
N LEU A 312 -17.38 1.23 9.24
CA LEU A 312 -16.76 2.44 8.70
C LEU A 312 -17.36 2.82 7.36
N LEU A 313 -17.52 1.85 6.45
CA LEU A 313 -18.11 2.07 5.12
C LEU A 313 -19.58 2.49 5.21
N ASP A 314 -20.36 1.88 6.12
CA ASP A 314 -21.75 2.26 6.39
C ASP A 314 -21.84 3.71 6.94
N GLN A 315 -20.93 4.10 7.83
CA GLN A 315 -20.87 5.48 8.34
C GLN A 315 -20.52 6.48 7.24
N LEU A 316 -19.57 6.15 6.36
CA LEU A 316 -19.20 6.99 5.22
C LEU A 316 -20.34 7.11 4.19
N ALA A 317 -21.14 6.06 4.00
CA ALA A 317 -22.32 6.10 3.14
C ALA A 317 -23.36 7.12 3.64
N GLN A 318 -23.54 7.22 4.95
CA GLN A 318 -24.51 8.10 5.61
C GLN A 318 -23.97 9.50 5.95
N ASP A 319 -22.68 9.78 5.77
CA ASP A 319 -22.07 11.07 6.11
C ASP A 319 -22.17 12.04 4.92
N ASP A 320 -23.11 12.97 4.96
CA ASP A 320 -23.35 13.98 3.92
C ASP A 320 -22.13 14.89 3.67
N ASP A 321 -21.21 15.01 4.62
CA ASP A 321 -19.98 15.78 4.44
C ASP A 321 -18.96 15.03 3.56
N VAL A 322 -19.12 13.72 3.32
CA VAL A 322 -18.24 12.90 2.47
C VAL A 322 -18.83 12.79 1.07
N ALA A 323 -18.13 13.32 0.08
CA ALA A 323 -18.57 13.31 -1.32
C ALA A 323 -18.02 12.14 -2.14
N ALA A 324 -16.83 11.61 -1.79
CA ALA A 324 -16.21 10.47 -2.45
C ALA A 324 -15.29 9.71 -1.51
N VAL A 325 -14.98 8.47 -1.86
CA VAL A 325 -14.11 7.58 -1.07
C VAL A 325 -13.01 7.00 -1.95
N VAL A 326 -11.76 7.12 -1.49
CA VAL A 326 -10.64 6.31 -2.00
C VAL A 326 -10.39 5.17 -1.02
N LEU A 327 -10.50 3.94 -1.52
CA LEU A 327 -10.19 2.74 -0.78
C LEU A 327 -8.78 2.25 -1.15
N ARG A 328 -7.79 2.59 -0.31
CA ARG A 328 -6.40 2.12 -0.46
C ARG A 328 -6.29 0.70 0.07
N ILE A 329 -5.93 -0.24 -0.80
CA ILE A 329 -5.87 -1.67 -0.47
C ILE A 329 -4.43 -2.15 -0.57
N ASP A 330 -3.86 -2.61 0.56
CA ASP A 330 -2.55 -3.28 0.65
C ASP A 330 -2.73 -4.60 1.40
N SER A 331 -3.29 -5.62 0.70
CA SER A 331 -3.76 -6.86 1.30
C SER A 331 -3.53 -8.07 0.39
N PRO A 332 -2.94 -9.17 0.89
CA PRO A 332 -2.83 -10.43 0.15
C PRO A 332 -4.17 -11.18 0.02
N GLY A 333 -5.23 -10.66 0.63
CA GLY A 333 -6.52 -11.31 0.76
C GLY A 333 -6.72 -11.92 2.16
N GLY A 334 -7.54 -12.98 2.22
CA GLY A 334 -7.84 -13.66 3.49
C GLY A 334 -9.11 -14.49 3.41
N GLU A 335 -9.94 -14.42 4.42
CA GLU A 335 -11.11 -15.27 4.60
C GLU A 335 -12.22 -14.93 3.59
N VAL A 336 -12.79 -15.96 2.96
CA VAL A 336 -13.71 -15.84 1.81
C VAL A 336 -14.99 -15.08 2.17
N VAL A 337 -15.63 -15.44 3.29
CA VAL A 337 -16.90 -14.81 3.70
C VAL A 337 -16.68 -13.36 4.10
N ALA A 338 -15.59 -13.06 4.81
CA ALA A 338 -15.24 -11.70 5.17
C ALA A 338 -15.00 -10.84 3.91
N SER A 339 -14.35 -11.38 2.89
CA SER A 339 -14.12 -10.70 1.61
C SER A 339 -15.41 -10.39 0.86
N ASP A 340 -16.36 -11.35 0.79
CA ASP A 340 -17.67 -11.13 0.14
C ASP A 340 -18.54 -10.11 0.89
N LEU A 341 -18.53 -10.15 2.22
CA LEU A 341 -19.23 -9.17 3.06
C LEU A 341 -18.68 -7.76 2.88
N LEU A 342 -17.35 -7.62 2.79
CA LEU A 342 -16.70 -6.33 2.52
C LEU A 342 -16.97 -5.85 1.10
N TRP A 343 -16.88 -6.73 0.09
CA TRP A 343 -17.29 -6.42 -1.28
C TRP A 343 -18.70 -5.84 -1.32
N ARG A 344 -19.65 -6.47 -0.61
CA ARG A 344 -21.03 -5.98 -0.53
C ARG A 344 -21.11 -4.58 0.09
N ALA A 345 -20.35 -4.32 1.16
CA ALA A 345 -20.32 -3.02 1.81
C ALA A 345 -19.75 -1.92 0.89
N VAL A 346 -18.67 -2.22 0.15
CA VAL A 346 -18.11 -1.30 -0.86
C VAL A 346 -19.13 -1.04 -1.98
N ARG A 347 -19.83 -2.07 -2.47
CA ARG A 347 -20.89 -1.90 -3.48
C ARG A 347 -22.07 -1.07 -2.99
N GLN A 348 -22.46 -1.20 -1.73
CA GLN A 348 -23.50 -0.37 -1.13
C GLN A 348 -23.06 1.09 -1.01
N LEU A 349 -21.86 1.34 -0.50
CA LEU A 349 -21.28 2.67 -0.47
C LEU A 349 -21.20 3.29 -1.88
N GLY A 350 -20.81 2.49 -2.87
CA GLY A 350 -20.71 2.90 -4.27
C GLY A 350 -22.02 3.29 -4.95
N ARG A 351 -23.19 2.96 -4.36
CA ARG A 351 -24.50 3.44 -4.82
C ARG A 351 -24.80 4.86 -4.36
N GLU A 352 -24.23 5.24 -3.24
CA GLU A 352 -24.45 6.55 -2.62
C GLU A 352 -23.38 7.56 -3.05
N LYS A 353 -22.13 7.11 -3.20
CA LYS A 353 -20.96 7.97 -3.43
C LYS A 353 -19.94 7.29 -4.34
N PRO A 354 -19.16 8.05 -5.15
CA PRO A 354 -18.04 7.49 -5.89
C PRO A 354 -17.04 6.81 -4.96
N VAL A 355 -16.66 5.56 -5.31
CA VAL A 355 -15.61 4.79 -4.64
C VAL A 355 -14.56 4.41 -5.66
N VAL A 356 -13.31 4.82 -5.43
CA VAL A 356 -12.15 4.45 -6.25
C VAL A 356 -11.21 3.58 -5.41
N ALA A 357 -10.83 2.41 -5.92
CA ALA A 357 -9.82 1.58 -5.30
C ALA A 357 -8.42 2.03 -5.75
N SER A 358 -7.52 2.24 -4.79
CA SER A 358 -6.08 2.46 -5.02
C SER A 358 -5.33 1.25 -4.50
N LEU A 359 -4.69 0.49 -5.39
CA LEU A 359 -3.96 -0.70 -4.99
C LEU A 359 -2.56 -0.34 -4.47
N GLY A 360 -2.14 -0.98 -3.39
CA GLY A 360 -0.81 -0.88 -2.79
C GLY A 360 0.21 -1.78 -3.47
N ASP A 361 1.22 -2.21 -2.73
CA ASP A 361 2.18 -3.18 -3.24
C ASP A 361 1.51 -4.52 -3.53
N THR A 362 0.50 -4.89 -2.72
CA THR A 362 -0.27 -6.10 -2.93
C THR A 362 -1.76 -5.84 -2.73
N ALA A 363 -2.57 -6.22 -3.73
CA ALA A 363 -4.03 -6.26 -3.60
C ALA A 363 -4.56 -7.49 -4.35
N ALA A 364 -4.37 -8.66 -3.73
CA ALA A 364 -4.58 -9.95 -4.37
C ALA A 364 -5.65 -10.78 -3.65
N SER A 365 -6.26 -11.74 -4.36
CA SER A 365 -7.28 -12.63 -3.79
C SER A 365 -8.43 -11.85 -3.15
N GLY A 366 -8.69 -12.01 -1.84
CA GLY A 366 -9.67 -11.20 -1.11
C GLY A 366 -9.45 -9.69 -1.20
N GLY A 367 -8.19 -9.22 -1.35
CA GLY A 367 -7.87 -7.81 -1.58
C GLY A 367 -8.36 -7.32 -2.93
N TYR A 368 -8.18 -8.13 -3.99
CA TYR A 368 -8.75 -7.82 -5.30
C TYR A 368 -10.28 -7.98 -5.32
N TYR A 369 -10.81 -8.91 -4.53
CA TYR A 369 -12.25 -9.07 -4.34
C TYR A 369 -12.91 -7.76 -3.86
N LEU A 370 -12.27 -7.09 -2.89
CA LEU A 370 -12.72 -5.77 -2.42
C LEU A 370 -12.60 -4.71 -3.52
N ALA A 371 -11.46 -4.67 -4.21
CA ALA A 371 -11.19 -3.71 -5.25
C ALA A 371 -12.22 -3.78 -6.39
N ALA A 372 -12.62 -5.00 -6.79
CA ALA A 372 -13.59 -5.24 -7.85
C ALA A 372 -15.00 -4.67 -7.56
N ALA A 373 -15.27 -4.25 -6.32
CA ALA A 373 -16.52 -3.58 -5.95
C ALA A 373 -16.53 -2.07 -6.25
N ALA A 374 -15.37 -1.45 -6.45
CA ALA A 374 -15.23 -0.02 -6.73
C ALA A 374 -15.62 0.33 -8.17
N GLN A 375 -15.94 1.61 -8.43
CA GLN A 375 -16.27 2.10 -9.78
C GLN A 375 -15.04 2.35 -10.66
N ALA A 376 -13.86 2.50 -10.05
CA ALA A 376 -12.58 2.52 -10.75
C ALA A 376 -11.49 1.92 -9.86
N ILE A 377 -10.48 1.33 -10.50
CA ILE A 377 -9.34 0.71 -9.84
C ILE A 377 -8.06 1.28 -10.44
N VAL A 378 -7.23 1.87 -9.60
CA VAL A 378 -5.92 2.43 -9.96
C VAL A 378 -4.84 1.59 -9.29
N ALA A 379 -3.83 1.15 -10.05
CA ALA A 379 -2.71 0.35 -9.56
C ALA A 379 -1.37 0.87 -10.09
N GLU A 380 -0.31 0.73 -9.34
CA GLU A 380 1.04 0.94 -9.86
C GLU A 380 1.45 -0.20 -10.78
N ALA A 381 2.35 0.08 -11.73
CA ALA A 381 2.85 -0.94 -12.65
C ALA A 381 3.40 -2.18 -11.91
N GLY A 382 4.08 -1.96 -10.78
CA GLY A 382 4.66 -3.01 -9.95
C GLY A 382 3.74 -3.63 -8.90
N THR A 383 2.48 -3.21 -8.80
CA THR A 383 1.49 -3.81 -7.88
C THR A 383 1.27 -5.29 -8.17
N LEU A 384 1.20 -6.13 -7.14
CA LEU A 384 0.77 -7.51 -7.25
C LEU A 384 -0.74 -7.63 -7.00
N THR A 385 -1.48 -8.12 -8.02
CA THR A 385 -2.95 -8.17 -7.94
C THR A 385 -3.55 -9.42 -8.59
N GLY A 386 -4.87 -9.49 -8.72
CA GLY A 386 -5.56 -10.66 -9.26
C GLY A 386 -5.66 -11.78 -8.23
N SER A 387 -4.99 -12.91 -8.48
CA SER A 387 -5.09 -14.13 -7.66
C SER A 387 -6.55 -14.58 -7.45
N ILE A 388 -7.39 -14.46 -8.52
CA ILE A 388 -8.80 -14.86 -8.51
C ILE A 388 -8.87 -16.39 -8.47
N GLY A 389 -8.96 -16.92 -7.26
CA GLY A 389 -8.91 -18.36 -7.00
C GLY A 389 -9.07 -18.64 -5.52
N VAL A 390 -9.32 -19.91 -5.18
CA VAL A 390 -9.56 -20.35 -3.80
C VAL A 390 -8.57 -21.44 -3.42
N VAL A 391 -8.02 -21.37 -2.23
CA VAL A 391 -7.18 -22.39 -1.63
C VAL A 391 -7.56 -22.57 -0.17
N GLY A 392 -7.52 -23.79 0.31
CA GLY A 392 -7.78 -24.13 1.70
C GLY A 392 -7.49 -25.60 1.97
N GLY A 393 -7.77 -26.02 3.18
CA GLY A 393 -7.52 -27.41 3.58
C GLY A 393 -7.29 -27.52 5.08
N LYS A 394 -6.65 -28.60 5.47
CA LYS A 394 -6.25 -28.89 6.86
C LYS A 394 -4.89 -29.56 6.90
N LEU A 395 -4.31 -29.70 8.07
CA LEU A 395 -3.17 -30.58 8.32
C LEU A 395 -3.69 -31.89 8.92
N ASP A 396 -3.20 -33.00 8.42
CA ASP A 396 -3.32 -34.31 9.06
C ASP A 396 -2.10 -34.49 9.94
N LEU A 397 -2.33 -34.51 11.24
CA LEU A 397 -1.30 -34.68 12.28
C LEU A 397 -1.25 -36.12 12.85
N SER A 398 -1.97 -37.08 12.26
CA SER A 398 -2.02 -38.45 12.78
C SER A 398 -0.64 -39.08 12.94
N GLY A 399 0.20 -39.00 11.90
CA GLY A 399 1.56 -39.52 11.93
C GLY A 399 2.48 -38.79 12.90
N PHE A 400 2.26 -37.48 13.11
CA PHE A 400 2.99 -36.74 14.14
C PHE A 400 2.61 -37.20 15.55
N TYR A 401 1.31 -37.37 15.84
CA TYR A 401 0.83 -37.85 17.13
C TYR A 401 1.35 -39.24 17.43
N GLU A 402 1.34 -40.15 16.43
CA GLU A 402 1.89 -41.49 16.56
C GLU A 402 3.40 -41.45 16.96
N ARG A 403 4.19 -40.61 16.29
CA ARG A 403 5.63 -40.48 16.56
C ARG A 403 5.96 -39.96 17.95
N ILE A 404 5.12 -39.11 18.54
CA ILE A 404 5.33 -38.56 19.88
C ILE A 404 4.52 -39.29 20.97
N GLY A 405 3.84 -40.40 20.61
CA GLY A 405 3.08 -41.23 21.56
C GLY A 405 1.76 -40.61 22.05
N ILE A 406 1.15 -39.72 21.30
CA ILE A 406 -0.16 -39.15 21.63
C ILE A 406 -1.25 -40.03 21.00
N GLY A 407 -2.01 -40.73 21.83
CA GLY A 407 -3.24 -41.40 21.43
C GLY A 407 -4.41 -40.44 21.33
N ARG A 408 -5.25 -40.57 20.28
CA ARG A 408 -6.50 -39.83 20.14
C ARG A 408 -7.63 -40.81 19.87
N ASP A 409 -8.70 -40.67 20.62
CA ASP A 409 -9.93 -41.45 20.47
C ASP A 409 -11.14 -40.54 20.59
N GLY A 410 -12.25 -40.89 19.97
CA GLY A 410 -13.43 -40.04 19.94
C GLY A 410 -14.68 -40.78 19.47
N VAL A 411 -15.83 -40.22 19.81
CA VAL A 411 -17.15 -40.68 19.33
C VAL A 411 -17.79 -39.62 18.46
N GLU A 412 -18.32 -40.02 17.32
CA GLU A 412 -18.88 -39.11 16.33
C GLU A 412 -20.37 -39.40 16.08
N ARG A 413 -21.13 -38.38 15.73
CA ARG A 413 -22.49 -38.47 15.21
C ARG A 413 -22.58 -37.59 13.98
N GLY A 414 -23.04 -38.19 12.87
CA GLY A 414 -23.04 -37.58 11.55
C GLY A 414 -21.85 -38.05 10.69
N ALA A 415 -22.12 -38.38 9.43
CA ALA A 415 -21.16 -39.00 8.51
C ALA A 415 -19.88 -38.16 8.26
N ARG A 416 -19.92 -36.87 8.53
CA ARG A 416 -18.81 -35.93 8.30
C ARG A 416 -18.44 -35.12 9.54
N ALA A 417 -18.76 -35.63 10.73
CA ALA A 417 -18.46 -34.93 11.99
C ALA A 417 -16.96 -34.65 12.16
N GLY A 418 -16.12 -35.58 11.69
CA GLY A 418 -14.66 -35.44 11.69
C GLY A 418 -14.03 -34.73 10.48
N LEU A 419 -14.82 -34.05 9.61
CA LEU A 419 -14.33 -33.42 8.37
C LEU A 419 -13.10 -32.54 8.59
N PHE A 420 -13.09 -31.70 9.63
CA PHE A 420 -11.98 -30.80 9.94
C PHE A 420 -11.09 -31.29 11.07
N SER A 421 -11.23 -32.58 11.49
CA SER A 421 -10.30 -33.17 12.45
C SER A 421 -8.88 -33.24 11.88
N GLU A 422 -7.92 -32.82 12.68
CA GLU A 422 -6.48 -32.93 12.36
C GLU A 422 -5.90 -34.34 12.64
N ALA A 423 -6.69 -35.24 13.26
CA ALA A 423 -6.26 -36.57 13.59
C ALA A 423 -6.32 -37.56 12.43
N ARG A 424 -6.75 -37.15 11.27
CA ARG A 424 -6.79 -37.95 10.04
C ARG A 424 -6.90 -37.04 8.79
N GLY A 425 -6.53 -37.57 7.65
CA GLY A 425 -6.77 -36.93 6.35
C GLY A 425 -8.25 -36.89 5.97
N PHE A 426 -8.56 -36.24 4.83
CA PHE A 426 -9.88 -36.29 4.24
C PHE A 426 -10.20 -37.68 3.66
N THR A 427 -11.40 -38.18 3.90
CA THR A 427 -11.93 -39.29 3.07
C THR A 427 -12.20 -38.78 1.64
N ALA A 428 -12.39 -39.70 0.70
CA ALA A 428 -12.70 -39.34 -0.70
C ALA A 428 -14.00 -38.50 -0.80
N ASP A 429 -15.04 -38.85 -0.01
CA ASP A 429 -16.31 -38.11 0.04
C ASP A 429 -16.12 -36.72 0.67
N GLU A 430 -15.37 -36.61 1.77
CA GLU A 430 -15.07 -35.35 2.42
C GLU A 430 -14.27 -34.40 1.50
N ARG A 431 -13.25 -34.93 0.82
CA ARG A 431 -12.47 -34.16 -0.17
C ARG A 431 -13.34 -33.65 -1.32
N LYS A 432 -14.31 -34.46 -1.79
CA LYS A 432 -15.28 -34.06 -2.80
C LYS A 432 -16.14 -32.89 -2.32
N VAL A 433 -16.71 -32.98 -1.12
CA VAL A 433 -17.55 -31.92 -0.54
C VAL A 433 -16.78 -30.63 -0.31
N VAL A 434 -15.54 -30.71 0.20
CA VAL A 434 -14.67 -29.55 0.35
C VAL A 434 -14.40 -28.89 -1.00
N ARG A 435 -14.08 -29.69 -2.03
CA ARG A 435 -13.85 -29.20 -3.40
C ARG A 435 -15.08 -28.53 -4.00
N GLU A 436 -16.26 -29.10 -3.84
CA GLU A 436 -17.52 -28.51 -4.31
C GLU A 436 -17.80 -27.15 -3.62
N GLY A 437 -17.61 -27.07 -2.31
CA GLY A 437 -17.74 -25.82 -1.56
C GLY A 437 -16.76 -24.75 -2.01
N MET A 438 -15.52 -25.12 -2.28
CA MET A 438 -14.49 -24.21 -2.78
C MET A 438 -14.76 -23.77 -4.23
N HIS A 439 -15.29 -24.66 -5.06
CA HIS A 439 -15.70 -24.32 -6.43
C HIS A 439 -16.85 -23.30 -6.41
N ALA A 440 -17.84 -23.49 -5.57
CA ALA A 440 -18.93 -22.52 -5.41
C ALA A 440 -18.42 -21.13 -4.94
N ALA A 441 -17.40 -21.11 -4.06
CA ALA A 441 -16.75 -19.86 -3.64
C ALA A 441 -15.97 -19.21 -4.80
N TYR A 442 -15.28 -19.99 -5.63
CA TYR A 442 -14.58 -19.52 -6.82
C TYR A 442 -15.54 -18.91 -7.85
N GLU A 443 -16.63 -19.61 -8.19
CA GLU A 443 -17.65 -19.11 -9.12
C GLU A 443 -18.28 -17.81 -8.62
N ARG A 444 -18.51 -17.69 -7.32
CA ARG A 444 -18.94 -16.43 -6.72
C ARG A 444 -17.92 -15.32 -6.90
N PHE A 445 -16.63 -15.59 -6.70
CA PHE A 445 -15.59 -14.62 -6.92
C PHE A 445 -15.55 -14.16 -8.38
N VAL A 446 -15.60 -15.09 -9.33
CA VAL A 446 -15.69 -14.79 -10.77
C VAL A 446 -16.89 -13.90 -11.07
N ALA A 447 -18.09 -14.25 -10.57
CA ALA A 447 -19.29 -13.46 -10.76
C ALA A 447 -19.17 -12.04 -10.21
N ARG A 448 -18.55 -11.86 -9.03
CA ARG A 448 -18.32 -10.54 -8.43
C ARG A 448 -17.34 -9.68 -9.23
N VAL A 449 -16.30 -10.28 -9.76
CA VAL A 449 -15.34 -9.59 -10.65
C VAL A 449 -16.03 -9.25 -11.97
N ALA A 450 -16.74 -10.18 -12.58
CA ALA A 450 -17.51 -9.94 -13.81
C ALA A 450 -18.49 -8.77 -13.66
N GLU A 451 -19.27 -8.76 -12.56
CA GLU A 451 -20.19 -7.67 -12.22
C GLU A 451 -19.46 -6.33 -12.03
N GLY A 452 -18.37 -6.34 -11.26
CA GLY A 452 -17.67 -5.10 -10.90
C GLY A 452 -16.86 -4.51 -12.04
N ARG A 453 -16.32 -5.35 -12.92
CA ARG A 453 -15.48 -4.94 -14.06
C ARG A 453 -16.24 -4.84 -15.39
N GLY A 454 -17.50 -5.25 -15.44
CA GLY A 454 -18.25 -5.33 -16.69
C GLY A 454 -17.65 -6.32 -17.69
N LEU A 455 -17.00 -7.38 -17.21
CA LEU A 455 -16.39 -8.42 -18.02
C LEU A 455 -17.31 -9.64 -18.13
N ALA A 456 -17.23 -10.35 -19.26
CA ALA A 456 -17.86 -11.67 -19.36
C ALA A 456 -17.18 -12.65 -18.37
N PRO A 457 -17.94 -13.57 -17.72
CA PRO A 457 -17.36 -14.54 -16.80
C PRO A 457 -16.20 -15.34 -17.39
N GLU A 458 -16.28 -15.70 -18.67
CA GLU A 458 -15.24 -16.44 -19.41
C GLU A 458 -13.91 -15.66 -19.43
N ARG A 459 -13.95 -14.34 -19.63
CA ARG A 459 -12.78 -13.47 -19.59
C ARG A 459 -12.17 -13.38 -18.18
N VAL A 460 -13.04 -13.42 -17.16
CA VAL A 460 -12.57 -13.47 -15.76
C VAL A 460 -11.94 -14.83 -15.46
N HIS A 461 -12.45 -15.93 -16.00
CA HIS A 461 -11.82 -17.25 -15.87
C HIS A 461 -10.44 -17.29 -16.55
N GLU A 462 -10.28 -16.71 -17.75
CA GLU A 462 -9.01 -16.63 -18.47
C GLU A 462 -7.95 -15.83 -17.67
N ALA A 463 -8.32 -14.68 -17.12
CA ALA A 463 -7.45 -13.85 -16.28
C ALA A 463 -7.34 -14.38 -14.84
N GLY A 464 -8.20 -15.30 -14.44
CA GLY A 464 -8.33 -15.88 -13.10
C GLY A 464 -7.46 -17.12 -12.89
N GLY A 465 -8.14 -18.20 -12.44
CA GLY A 465 -7.45 -19.47 -12.16
C GLY A 465 -6.40 -19.37 -11.06
N GLY A 466 -6.49 -18.35 -10.22
CA GLY A 466 -5.54 -18.08 -9.14
C GLY A 466 -4.30 -17.29 -9.55
N ARG A 467 -4.17 -16.88 -10.83
CA ARG A 467 -3.00 -16.19 -11.34
C ARG A 467 -2.82 -14.81 -10.73
N VAL A 468 -1.60 -14.51 -10.30
CA VAL A 468 -1.18 -13.19 -9.86
C VAL A 468 -0.64 -12.41 -11.06
N TRP A 469 -0.99 -11.14 -11.13
CA TRP A 469 -0.60 -10.22 -12.20
C TRP A 469 0.14 -9.02 -11.63
N SER A 470 1.05 -8.45 -12.40
CA SER A 470 1.53 -7.08 -12.19
C SER A 470 0.39 -6.08 -12.46
N GLY A 471 0.53 -4.85 -11.99
CA GLY A 471 -0.43 -3.79 -12.35
C GLY A 471 -0.50 -3.55 -13.85
N THR A 472 0.64 -3.61 -14.55
CA THR A 472 0.71 -3.49 -16.02
C THR A 472 -0.08 -4.60 -16.71
N ALA A 473 0.15 -5.85 -16.33
CA ALA A 473 -0.59 -6.97 -16.89
C ALA A 473 -2.08 -6.95 -16.51
N ALA A 474 -2.40 -6.55 -15.28
CA ALA A 474 -3.78 -6.40 -14.83
C ALA A 474 -4.57 -5.35 -15.65
N LEU A 475 -3.92 -4.25 -16.05
CA LEU A 475 -4.50 -3.26 -16.96
C LEU A 475 -4.81 -3.89 -18.33
N ALA A 476 -3.89 -4.65 -18.90
CA ALA A 476 -4.09 -5.32 -20.18
C ALA A 476 -5.23 -6.36 -20.15
N HIS A 477 -5.49 -6.98 -18.99
CA HIS A 477 -6.60 -7.91 -18.78
C HIS A 477 -7.92 -7.23 -18.36
N GLY A 478 -7.98 -5.89 -18.24
CA GLY A 478 -9.18 -5.17 -17.79
C GLY A 478 -9.49 -5.34 -16.30
N LEU A 479 -8.54 -5.87 -15.52
CA LEU A 479 -8.69 -6.03 -14.08
C LEU A 479 -8.48 -4.72 -13.30
N VAL A 480 -7.76 -3.75 -13.88
CA VAL A 480 -7.63 -2.39 -13.38
C VAL A 480 -7.93 -1.39 -14.49
N ASP A 481 -8.23 -0.13 -14.16
CA ASP A 481 -8.65 0.90 -15.12
C ASP A 481 -7.52 1.81 -15.54
N ALA A 482 -6.56 2.05 -14.65
CA ALA A 482 -5.42 2.93 -14.92
C ALA A 482 -4.19 2.55 -14.10
N LEU A 483 -3.01 2.90 -14.62
CA LEU A 483 -1.78 2.87 -13.85
C LEU A 483 -1.63 4.18 -13.07
N GLY A 484 -1.27 4.07 -11.80
CA GLY A 484 -1.08 5.21 -10.91
C GLY A 484 -1.05 4.82 -9.44
N GLY A 485 -0.83 5.83 -8.60
CA GLY A 485 -0.77 5.67 -7.16
C GLY A 485 -1.93 6.34 -6.41
N PRO A 486 -1.70 6.70 -5.13
CA PRO A 486 -2.73 7.33 -4.31
C PRO A 486 -3.25 8.66 -4.85
N LEU A 487 -2.39 9.49 -5.45
CA LEU A 487 -2.78 10.81 -5.94
C LEU A 487 -3.64 10.73 -7.20
N GLU A 488 -3.34 9.78 -8.11
CA GLU A 488 -4.15 9.52 -9.31
C GLU A 488 -5.53 8.98 -8.92
N ALA A 489 -5.60 8.07 -7.93
CA ALA A 489 -6.87 7.57 -7.40
C ALA A 489 -7.69 8.69 -6.73
N ILE A 490 -7.04 9.61 -6.03
CA ILE A 490 -7.69 10.81 -5.47
C ILE A 490 -8.24 11.69 -6.60
N GLY A 491 -7.46 11.97 -7.63
CA GLY A 491 -7.89 12.75 -8.80
C GLY A 491 -9.12 12.13 -9.47
N GLU A 492 -9.12 10.81 -9.68
CA GLU A 492 -10.25 10.07 -10.25
C GLU A 492 -11.50 10.15 -9.35
N ALA A 493 -11.34 10.02 -8.03
CA ALA A 493 -12.46 10.13 -7.09
C ALA A 493 -13.07 11.55 -7.06
N LEU A 494 -12.23 12.58 -7.09
CA LEU A 494 -12.67 13.98 -7.16
C LEU A 494 -13.39 14.29 -8.47
N SER A 495 -12.86 13.81 -9.59
CA SER A 495 -13.47 13.94 -10.92
C SER A 495 -14.87 13.33 -10.94
N ARG A 496 -15.03 12.10 -10.42
CA ARG A 496 -16.34 11.43 -10.34
C ARG A 496 -17.32 12.14 -9.43
N ALA A 497 -16.84 12.76 -8.35
CA ALA A 497 -17.64 13.56 -7.43
C ALA A 497 -17.90 14.98 -7.94
N LYS A 498 -17.33 15.38 -9.09
CA LYS A 498 -17.38 16.75 -9.65
C LYS A 498 -16.87 17.80 -8.66
N LEU A 499 -15.82 17.47 -7.93
CA LEU A 499 -15.16 18.34 -6.96
C LEU A 499 -13.89 18.95 -7.53
N ASP A 500 -13.57 20.16 -7.06
CA ASP A 500 -12.33 20.84 -7.40
C ASP A 500 -11.14 20.20 -6.63
N PRO A 501 -10.12 19.67 -7.31
CA PRO A 501 -8.97 19.03 -6.67
C PRO A 501 -8.22 19.93 -5.69
N GLU A 502 -8.22 21.25 -5.91
CA GLU A 502 -7.50 22.20 -5.07
C GLU A 502 -8.24 22.53 -3.76
N ARG A 503 -9.55 22.27 -3.70
CA ARG A 503 -10.40 22.68 -2.57
C ARG A 503 -10.74 21.59 -1.58
N VAL A 504 -10.51 20.33 -1.91
CA VAL A 504 -10.89 19.19 -1.08
C VAL A 504 -9.64 18.51 -0.53
N PRO A 505 -9.29 18.71 0.73
CA PRO A 505 -8.19 17.99 1.34
C PRO A 505 -8.59 16.52 1.54
N PRO A 506 -7.74 15.56 1.19
CA PRO A 506 -7.97 14.16 1.51
C PRO A 506 -7.96 13.96 3.03
N LEU A 507 -8.88 13.17 3.52
CA LEU A 507 -8.98 12.79 4.92
C LEU A 507 -8.60 11.31 5.08
N ALA A 508 -7.47 11.03 5.74
CA ALA A 508 -7.11 9.65 6.05
C ALA A 508 -7.97 9.11 7.20
N LEU A 509 -8.82 8.14 6.90
CA LEU A 509 -9.61 7.41 7.88
C LEU A 509 -9.17 5.94 7.85
N ALA A 510 -8.76 5.42 9.00
CA ALA A 510 -8.70 3.99 9.24
C ALA A 510 -9.70 3.67 10.35
N PRO A 511 -10.10 2.42 10.57
CA PRO A 511 -10.77 2.05 11.79
C PRO A 511 -9.88 2.50 12.96
N ARG A 512 -10.21 3.65 13.55
CA ARG A 512 -9.39 4.23 14.63
C ARG A 512 -9.56 3.37 15.86
N PRO A 513 -8.46 3.05 16.57
CA PRO A 513 -8.59 2.59 17.94
C PRO A 513 -9.34 3.64 18.76
N PRO A 514 -10.17 3.24 19.72
CA PRO A 514 -10.72 4.19 20.67
C PRO A 514 -9.56 5.00 21.27
N ARG A 515 -9.64 6.32 21.17
CA ARG A 515 -8.64 7.19 21.79
C ARG A 515 -8.72 6.94 23.31
N PHE A 516 -7.63 6.45 23.89
CA PHE A 516 -7.41 6.57 25.33
C PHE A 516 -7.39 8.06 25.66
N GLY A 517 -8.51 8.59 26.12
CA GLY A 517 -8.64 10.02 26.41
C GLY A 517 -10.06 10.45 26.76
N ALA A 518 -11.05 9.68 26.37
CA ALA A 518 -12.40 9.86 26.85
C ALA A 518 -12.77 8.67 27.73
N LEU A 519 -12.56 8.81 29.03
CA LEU A 519 -13.08 7.90 30.07
C LEU A 519 -14.57 7.56 29.82
N ARG A 520 -15.28 8.46 29.15
CA ARG A 520 -16.68 8.34 28.74
C ARG A 520 -16.89 7.37 27.57
N ASP A 521 -15.93 7.24 26.65
CA ASP A 521 -15.99 6.29 25.52
C ASP A 521 -15.54 4.89 25.96
N TRP A 522 -14.61 4.82 26.92
CA TRP A 522 -14.23 3.58 27.59
C TRP A 522 -15.40 3.01 28.43
N LEU A 523 -16.11 3.83 29.17
CA LEU A 523 -17.30 3.44 29.95
C LEU A 523 -18.49 3.01 29.06
N ARG A 524 -18.62 3.54 27.84
CA ARG A 524 -19.59 3.07 26.85
C ARG A 524 -19.19 1.72 26.23
N PHE A 525 -17.90 1.49 26.05
CA PHE A 525 -17.37 0.21 25.55
C PHE A 525 -17.61 -0.91 26.56
N VAL A 526 -17.34 -0.67 27.83
CA VAL A 526 -17.56 -1.64 28.92
C VAL A 526 -19.07 -1.93 29.17
N ARG A 527 -19.97 -1.00 28.85
CA ARG A 527 -21.43 -1.20 28.96
C ARG A 527 -22.10 -1.86 27.74
N ALA A 528 -21.40 -1.99 26.64
CA ALA A 528 -21.94 -2.61 25.42
C ALA A 528 -21.65 -4.12 25.32
N ASP A 529 -20.80 -4.66 26.19
CA ASP A 529 -20.42 -6.08 26.25
C ASP A 529 -20.93 -6.79 27.52
N GLY A 530 -21.92 -6.19 28.26
CA GLY A 530 -22.64 -6.79 29.37
C GLY A 530 -24.05 -7.20 29.00
#